data_9775e8341ce95c5d4c4870f532018e18
#
_entry.id   9775e8341ce95c5d4c4870f532018e18
#
_cell.length_a   1.000
_cell.length_b   1.000
_cell.length_c   1.000
_cell.angle_alpha   90.00
_cell.angle_beta   90.00
_cell.angle_gamma   90.00
#
_symmetry.space_group_name_H-M   'P 1'
#
loop_
_entity.id
_entity.type
_entity.pdbx_description
1 polymer ?
#
loop_
_entity_poly.entity_id
_entity_poly.type
_entity_poly.pdbx_seq_one_letter_code
_entity_poly.pdbx_strand_id
1 'polypeptide(L)'
;MSKLILILSFLIFSIQTKQQTYPVGQIKTDKGEILFWLYDETPIHKKSFIELANKGYWDSLTFNRVINNFVAQGGCPDTPEGFSKSPYLLKPEFNPTLKHVYGAVGAGRDNNPEKLSAGCQFYIVQNKKGLARLDGDYTIFGQVFKGMNVVDAIVSVKIDSTDAPLTPIKLDVNVIQLTAKQLKEKGFTKEL
;
A
#
# COMPACT_ATOMS: atom_id res chain seq x y z
N MET A 1 60.88 -21.81 40.03
CA MET A 1 59.90 -22.50 39.20
C MET A 1 58.72 -21.52 38.97
N SER A 2 58.71 -20.84 37.84
CA SER A 2 57.72 -19.83 37.47
C SER A 2 56.56 -20.49 36.73
N LYS A 3 55.34 -20.40 37.25
CA LYS A 3 54.13 -20.92 36.60
C LYS A 3 53.60 -19.86 35.62
N LEU A 4 53.75 -20.12 34.35
CA LEU A 4 53.16 -19.33 33.25
C LEU A 4 51.66 -19.64 33.17
N ILE A 5 50.79 -18.68 33.53
CA ILE A 5 49.33 -18.80 33.36
C ILE A 5 49.00 -18.28 31.97
N LEU A 6 48.62 -19.20 31.07
CA LEU A 6 48.15 -18.90 29.73
C LEU A 6 46.66 -18.48 29.83
N ILE A 7 46.35 -17.19 29.69
CA ILE A 7 44.96 -16.68 29.62
C ILE A 7 44.54 -16.82 28.17
N LEU A 8 43.66 -17.79 27.89
CA LEU A 8 43.01 -17.99 26.60
C LEU A 8 41.79 -17.08 26.51
N SER A 9 41.94 -15.91 25.88
CA SER A 9 40.82 -14.99 25.64
C SER A 9 39.98 -15.54 24.47
N PHE A 10 38.79 -16.10 24.81
CA PHE A 10 37.75 -16.44 23.83
C PHE A 10 37.12 -15.15 23.30
N LEU A 11 37.45 -14.73 22.09
CA LEU A 11 36.72 -13.72 21.34
C LEU A 11 35.39 -14.37 20.90
N ILE A 12 34.32 -14.07 21.61
CA ILE A 12 32.95 -14.40 21.19
C ILE A 12 32.60 -13.45 20.05
N PHE A 13 32.73 -13.89 18.81
CA PHE A 13 32.19 -13.19 17.65
C PHE A 13 30.67 -13.37 17.68
N SER A 14 29.93 -12.36 18.16
CA SER A 14 28.47 -12.30 18.01
C SER A 14 28.14 -12.14 16.54
N ILE A 15 27.77 -13.23 15.87
CA ILE A 15 27.17 -13.18 14.53
C ILE A 15 25.78 -12.55 14.72
N GLN A 16 25.68 -11.26 14.46
CA GLN A 16 24.41 -10.55 14.46
C GLN A 16 23.70 -10.93 13.16
N THR A 17 22.87 -11.97 13.20
CA THR A 17 21.99 -12.34 12.09
C THR A 17 21.01 -11.18 11.84
N LYS A 18 21.13 -10.52 10.69
CA LYS A 18 20.20 -9.47 10.29
C LYS A 18 18.80 -10.09 10.20
N GLN A 19 17.91 -9.70 11.09
CA GLN A 19 16.54 -10.22 11.12
C GLN A 19 15.82 -9.84 9.82
N GLN A 20 15.21 -10.82 9.16
CA GLN A 20 14.42 -10.59 7.94
C GLN A 20 13.27 -9.64 8.22
N THR A 21 13.11 -8.64 7.34
CA THR A 21 12.00 -7.68 7.38
C THR A 21 11.28 -7.64 6.04
N TYR A 22 10.05 -7.20 6.07
CA TYR A 22 9.14 -7.13 4.93
C TYR A 22 8.62 -5.71 4.76
N PRO A 23 8.62 -5.16 3.54
CA PRO A 23 8.06 -3.84 3.28
C PRO A 23 6.54 -3.88 3.37
N VAL A 24 5.98 -2.98 4.14
CA VAL A 24 4.53 -2.80 4.37
C VAL A 24 4.16 -1.39 4.01
N GLY A 25 3.11 -1.23 3.20
CA GLY A 25 2.52 0.08 2.94
C GLY A 25 1.79 0.59 4.19
N GLN A 26 2.04 1.84 4.54
CA GLN A 26 1.40 2.54 5.65
C GLN A 26 0.80 3.83 5.14
N ILE A 27 -0.48 4.05 5.43
CA ILE A 27 -1.16 5.33 5.18
C ILE A 27 -1.66 5.84 6.53
N LYS A 28 -1.22 7.05 6.90
CA LYS A 28 -1.74 7.78 8.06
C LYS A 28 -2.64 8.90 7.61
N THR A 29 -3.70 9.13 8.33
CA THR A 29 -4.68 10.20 8.12
C THR A 29 -5.15 10.74 9.46
N ASP A 30 -5.95 11.82 9.46
CA ASP A 30 -6.67 12.29 10.64
C ASP A 30 -7.73 11.28 11.17
N LYS A 31 -8.10 10.27 10.34
CA LYS A 31 -9.02 9.19 10.71
C LYS A 31 -8.32 7.98 11.34
N GLY A 32 -6.98 7.87 11.18
CA GLY A 32 -6.19 6.78 11.72
C GLY A 32 -5.17 6.20 10.75
N GLU A 33 -4.66 5.00 11.08
CA GLU A 33 -3.62 4.29 10.35
C GLU A 33 -4.21 3.11 9.57
N ILE A 34 -3.75 2.95 8.32
CA ILE A 34 -4.04 1.80 7.47
C ILE A 34 -2.71 1.12 7.14
N LEU A 35 -2.62 -0.22 7.36
CA LEU A 35 -1.48 -1.03 6.97
C LEU A 35 -1.90 -2.06 5.93
N PHE A 36 -1.11 -2.19 4.88
CA PHE A 36 -1.37 -3.17 3.83
C PHE A 36 -0.10 -3.87 3.36
N TRP A 37 -0.27 -5.16 3.06
CA TRP A 37 0.73 -6.01 2.46
C TRP A 37 0.91 -5.62 0.99
N LEU A 38 2.17 -5.59 0.52
CA LEU A 38 2.53 -5.37 -0.89
C LEU A 38 2.83 -6.72 -1.55
N TYR A 39 2.10 -7.05 -2.60
CA TYR A 39 2.22 -8.33 -3.28
C TYR A 39 3.50 -8.45 -4.12
N ASP A 40 4.20 -9.60 -4.02
CA ASP A 40 5.36 -9.91 -4.85
C ASP A 40 4.95 -10.30 -6.28
N GLU A 41 3.71 -10.72 -6.46
CA GLU A 41 3.12 -11.09 -7.74
C GLU A 41 2.89 -9.88 -8.67
N THR A 42 3.02 -8.65 -8.15
CA THR A 42 2.92 -7.40 -8.91
C THR A 42 4.14 -6.50 -8.67
N PRO A 43 5.34 -6.96 -9.07
CA PRO A 43 6.61 -6.34 -8.71
C PRO A 43 6.79 -4.92 -9.26
N ILE A 44 6.21 -4.59 -10.43
CA ILE A 44 6.30 -3.25 -11.03
C ILE A 44 5.52 -2.26 -10.16
N HIS A 45 4.28 -2.58 -9.77
CA HIS A 45 3.45 -1.73 -8.93
C HIS A 45 4.01 -1.64 -7.51
N LYS A 46 4.46 -2.75 -6.92
CA LYS A 46 5.13 -2.77 -5.62
C LYS A 46 6.35 -1.85 -5.60
N LYS A 47 7.23 -1.96 -6.60
CA LYS A 47 8.42 -1.12 -6.72
C LYS A 47 8.05 0.36 -6.86
N SER A 48 7.12 0.69 -7.75
CA SER A 48 6.64 2.07 -7.98
C SER A 48 6.07 2.67 -6.69
N PHE A 49 5.23 1.92 -5.97
CA PHE A 49 4.68 2.39 -4.70
C PHE A 49 5.78 2.69 -3.68
N ILE A 50 6.75 1.78 -3.51
CA ILE A 50 7.87 1.98 -2.58
C ILE A 50 8.70 3.21 -2.95
N GLU A 51 8.99 3.40 -4.24
CA GLU A 51 9.78 4.55 -4.72
C GLU A 51 9.06 5.89 -4.51
N LEU A 52 7.76 5.94 -4.79
CA LEU A 52 6.96 7.15 -4.59
C LEU A 52 6.78 7.49 -3.11
N ALA A 53 6.53 6.48 -2.25
CA ALA A 53 6.45 6.67 -0.81
C ALA A 53 7.78 7.19 -0.24
N ASN A 54 8.91 6.59 -0.61
CA ASN A 54 10.23 7.03 -0.16
C ASN A 54 10.62 8.44 -0.63
N LYS A 55 9.97 8.95 -1.69
CA LYS A 55 10.14 10.33 -2.18
C LYS A 55 9.18 11.32 -1.53
N GLY A 56 8.29 10.89 -0.65
CA GLY A 56 7.24 11.73 -0.08
C GLY A 56 6.23 12.23 -1.12
N TYR A 57 6.03 11.49 -2.21
CA TYR A 57 5.21 11.94 -3.35
C TYR A 57 3.79 12.33 -2.91
N TRP A 58 3.21 11.59 -1.96
CA TRP A 58 1.83 11.78 -1.52
C TRP A 58 1.63 12.77 -0.36
N ASP A 59 2.70 13.34 0.22
CA ASP A 59 2.63 14.16 1.46
C ASP A 59 1.73 15.40 1.36
N SER A 60 1.48 15.90 0.15
CA SER A 60 0.57 17.04 -0.10
C SER A 60 -0.77 16.64 -0.72
N LEU A 61 -0.96 15.35 -0.98
CA LEU A 61 -2.15 14.82 -1.65
C LEU A 61 -3.20 14.34 -0.64
N THR A 62 -4.37 13.95 -1.17
CA THR A 62 -5.53 13.57 -0.36
C THR A 62 -6.20 12.30 -0.89
N PHE A 63 -7.11 11.73 -0.10
CA PHE A 63 -8.18 10.93 -0.66
C PHE A 63 -9.09 11.86 -1.44
N ASN A 64 -9.02 11.80 -2.76
CA ASN A 64 -9.65 12.74 -3.68
C ASN A 64 -11.00 12.26 -4.22
N ARG A 65 -11.33 10.97 -4.05
CA ARG A 65 -12.63 10.39 -4.42
C ARG A 65 -12.99 9.25 -3.50
N VAL A 66 -14.12 9.33 -2.81
CA VAL A 66 -14.55 8.31 -1.84
C VAL A 66 -16.01 7.95 -2.06
N ILE A 67 -16.29 6.65 -2.23
CA ILE A 67 -17.66 6.17 -2.51
C ILE A 67 -17.97 5.01 -1.57
N ASN A 68 -19.01 5.17 -0.77
CA ASN A 68 -19.48 4.11 0.12
C ASN A 68 -19.94 2.89 -0.68
N ASN A 69 -19.65 1.68 -0.17
CA ASN A 69 -19.85 0.41 -0.85
C ASN A 69 -19.10 0.27 -2.18
N PHE A 70 -18.02 1.04 -2.35
CA PHE A 70 -17.15 0.95 -3.52
C PHE A 70 -15.69 1.07 -3.11
N VAL A 71 -15.08 2.26 -3.17
CA VAL A 71 -13.65 2.45 -2.90
C VAL A 71 -13.37 3.76 -2.17
N ALA A 72 -12.23 3.81 -1.46
CA ALA A 72 -11.52 5.03 -1.08
C ALA A 72 -10.33 5.20 -2.03
N GLN A 73 -10.37 6.23 -2.88
CA GLN A 73 -9.34 6.52 -3.89
C GLN A 73 -8.55 7.76 -3.49
N GLY A 74 -7.23 7.67 -3.61
CA GLY A 74 -6.32 8.75 -3.24
C GLY A 74 -5.06 8.79 -4.12
N GLY A 75 -4.29 9.84 -3.93
CA GLY A 75 -3.09 10.12 -4.71
C GLY A 75 -3.31 11.22 -5.75
N CYS A 76 -2.63 11.13 -6.91
CA CYS A 76 -2.84 12.12 -7.95
C CYS A 76 -4.32 12.12 -8.40
N PRO A 77 -4.96 13.30 -8.50
CA PRO A 77 -6.35 13.40 -8.95
C PRO A 77 -6.48 13.07 -10.44
N ASP A 78 -7.67 12.67 -10.84
CA ASP A 78 -8.00 12.58 -12.25
C ASP A 78 -7.90 13.98 -12.91
N THR A 79 -7.42 14.02 -14.15
CA THR A 79 -7.39 15.25 -14.96
C THR A 79 -8.29 15.08 -16.18
N PRO A 80 -8.80 16.17 -16.79
CA PRO A 80 -9.57 16.08 -18.02
C PRO A 80 -8.83 15.40 -19.17
N GLU A 81 -7.49 15.53 -19.19
CA GLU A 81 -6.60 14.92 -20.19
C GLU A 81 -6.27 13.46 -19.89
N GLY A 82 -6.68 12.94 -18.73
CA GLY A 82 -6.35 11.62 -18.24
C GLY A 82 -4.87 11.49 -17.83
N PHE A 83 -4.39 10.24 -17.73
CA PHE A 83 -3.02 9.96 -17.28
C PHE A 83 -2.02 9.73 -18.42
N SER A 84 -2.41 9.87 -19.68
CA SER A 84 -1.60 9.52 -20.85
C SER A 84 -0.21 10.19 -20.89
N LYS A 85 -0.04 11.33 -20.24
CA LYS A 85 1.24 12.05 -20.12
C LYS A 85 1.89 11.89 -18.75
N SER A 86 1.35 11.05 -17.87
CA SER A 86 1.92 10.84 -16.55
C SER A 86 3.27 10.12 -16.66
N PRO A 87 4.32 10.59 -15.96
CA PRO A 87 5.60 9.88 -15.88
C PRO A 87 5.51 8.59 -15.05
N TYR A 88 4.38 8.32 -14.42
CA TYR A 88 4.15 7.19 -13.53
C TYR A 88 3.24 6.12 -14.14
N LEU A 89 3.13 6.05 -15.48
CA LEU A 89 2.37 5.00 -16.14
C LEU A 89 3.07 3.65 -16.01
N LEU A 90 2.33 2.65 -15.56
CA LEU A 90 2.80 1.30 -15.31
C LEU A 90 2.04 0.31 -16.21
N LYS A 91 2.77 -0.65 -16.78
CA LYS A 91 2.15 -1.79 -17.48
C LYS A 91 1.28 -2.59 -16.51
N PRO A 92 0.12 -3.10 -16.95
CA PRO A 92 -0.75 -3.90 -16.08
C PRO A 92 -0.07 -5.20 -15.64
N GLU A 93 -0.32 -5.60 -14.41
CA GLU A 93 0.12 -6.88 -13.83
C GLU A 93 -1.10 -7.66 -13.33
N PHE A 94 -1.97 -8.05 -14.29
CA PHE A 94 -3.17 -8.80 -13.95
C PHE A 94 -2.81 -10.22 -13.51
N ASN A 95 -3.16 -10.56 -12.28
CA ASN A 95 -2.96 -11.88 -11.73
C ASN A 95 -4.33 -12.51 -11.37
N PRO A 96 -4.66 -13.70 -11.91
CA PRO A 96 -5.97 -14.31 -11.69
C PRO A 96 -6.25 -14.70 -10.25
N THR A 97 -5.22 -14.78 -9.40
CA THR A 97 -5.38 -15.08 -7.96
C THR A 97 -5.61 -13.84 -7.10
N LEU A 98 -5.23 -12.65 -7.60
CA LEU A 98 -5.43 -11.37 -6.91
C LEU A 98 -6.76 -10.76 -7.33
N LYS A 99 -7.70 -10.70 -6.39
CA LYS A 99 -9.07 -10.28 -6.62
C LYS A 99 -9.40 -8.98 -5.90
N HIS A 100 -10.37 -8.24 -6.43
CA HIS A 100 -10.92 -7.05 -5.79
C HIS A 100 -11.81 -7.41 -4.61
N VAL A 101 -11.26 -8.10 -3.62
CA VAL A 101 -11.94 -8.41 -2.36
C VAL A 101 -11.92 -7.18 -1.43
N TYR A 102 -12.70 -7.22 -0.34
CA TYR A 102 -12.68 -6.19 0.71
C TYR A 102 -11.24 -5.96 1.21
N GLY A 103 -10.80 -4.71 1.20
CA GLY A 103 -9.44 -4.31 1.59
C GLY A 103 -8.36 -4.50 0.51
N ALA A 104 -8.69 -4.98 -0.70
CA ALA A 104 -7.72 -5.01 -1.79
C ALA A 104 -7.27 -3.59 -2.15
N VAL A 105 -5.96 -3.42 -2.41
CA VAL A 105 -5.36 -2.15 -2.84
C VAL A 105 -5.03 -2.25 -4.31
N GLY A 106 -5.65 -1.40 -5.12
CA GLY A 106 -5.46 -1.37 -6.58
C GLY A 106 -4.90 -0.05 -7.07
N ALA A 107 -4.31 -0.07 -8.25
CA ALA A 107 -3.83 1.11 -8.95
C ALA A 107 -4.93 1.72 -9.82
N GLY A 108 -5.11 3.06 -9.71
CA GLY A 108 -6.04 3.79 -10.56
C GLY A 108 -5.58 3.81 -12.03
N ARG A 109 -6.52 4.02 -12.93
CA ARG A 109 -6.24 4.30 -14.36
C ARG A 109 -7.39 5.04 -15.01
N ASP A 110 -7.11 5.73 -16.09
CA ASP A 110 -8.09 6.23 -17.03
C ASP A 110 -8.52 5.12 -18.03
N ASN A 111 -9.40 5.47 -18.96
CA ASN A 111 -9.87 4.54 -20.00
C ASN A 111 -8.87 4.48 -21.16
N ASN A 112 -7.65 3.99 -20.92
CA ASN A 112 -6.66 3.77 -21.96
C ASN A 112 -6.69 2.33 -22.50
N PRO A 113 -6.46 2.11 -23.82
CA PRO A 113 -6.56 0.78 -24.44
C PRO A 113 -5.57 -0.24 -23.90
N GLU A 114 -4.38 0.22 -23.49
CA GLU A 114 -3.30 -0.63 -22.96
C GLU A 114 -3.49 -0.98 -21.49
N LYS A 115 -4.54 -0.43 -20.87
CA LYS A 115 -4.87 -0.62 -19.44
C LYS A 115 -3.70 -0.26 -18.50
N LEU A 116 -2.88 0.73 -18.90
CA LEU A 116 -1.80 1.24 -18.08
C LEU A 116 -2.35 1.84 -16.79
N SER A 117 -1.72 1.52 -15.69
CA SER A 117 -2.06 2.10 -14.39
C SER A 117 -1.35 3.43 -14.18
N ALA A 118 -2.01 4.38 -13.49
CA ALA A 118 -1.35 5.56 -12.94
C ALA A 118 -0.74 5.20 -11.58
N GLY A 119 0.57 4.96 -11.56
CA GLY A 119 1.28 4.56 -10.32
C GLY A 119 1.20 5.59 -9.19
N CYS A 120 0.82 6.85 -9.50
CA CYS A 120 0.59 7.91 -8.53
C CYS A 120 -0.80 7.87 -7.87
N GLN A 121 -1.73 7.04 -8.37
CA GLN A 121 -3.09 6.92 -7.86
C GLN A 121 -3.37 5.50 -7.38
N PHE A 122 -3.95 5.37 -6.21
CA PHE A 122 -4.38 4.08 -5.66
C PHE A 122 -5.82 4.14 -5.15
N TYR A 123 -6.44 2.98 -5.00
CA TYR A 123 -7.72 2.85 -4.30
C TYR A 123 -7.72 1.65 -3.37
N ILE A 124 -8.55 1.72 -2.33
CA ILE A 124 -8.80 0.62 -1.39
C ILE A 124 -10.25 0.19 -1.55
N VAL A 125 -10.47 -1.09 -1.84
CA VAL A 125 -11.81 -1.66 -1.99
C VAL A 125 -12.51 -1.68 -0.63
N GLN A 126 -13.62 -0.93 -0.50
CA GLN A 126 -14.40 -0.88 0.72
C GLN A 126 -15.68 -1.74 0.65
N ASN A 127 -16.10 -2.14 -0.55
CA ASN A 127 -17.27 -3.01 -0.71
C ASN A 127 -17.00 -4.40 -0.10
N LYS A 128 -17.79 -4.79 0.90
CA LYS A 128 -17.65 -6.08 1.62
C LYS A 128 -17.88 -7.30 0.73
N LYS A 129 -18.61 -7.16 -0.38
CA LYS A 129 -18.83 -8.23 -1.37
C LYS A 129 -17.71 -8.30 -2.41
N GLY A 130 -16.74 -7.37 -2.35
CA GLY A 130 -15.73 -7.20 -3.39
C GLY A 130 -16.28 -6.52 -4.66
N LEU A 131 -15.42 -6.38 -5.66
CA LEU A 131 -15.69 -5.71 -6.93
C LEU A 131 -15.22 -6.57 -8.10
N ALA A 132 -15.71 -7.81 -8.20
CA ALA A 132 -15.28 -8.79 -9.21
C ALA A 132 -15.30 -8.26 -10.66
N ARG A 133 -16.16 -7.25 -10.96
CA ARG A 133 -16.22 -6.60 -12.28
C ARG A 133 -14.94 -5.86 -12.67
N LEU A 134 -14.04 -5.60 -11.71
CA LEU A 134 -12.75 -4.92 -11.94
C LEU A 134 -11.59 -5.91 -12.12
N ASP A 135 -11.83 -7.22 -11.87
CA ASP A 135 -10.80 -8.24 -12.03
C ASP A 135 -10.35 -8.35 -13.50
N GLY A 136 -9.04 -8.33 -13.74
CA GLY A 136 -8.48 -8.34 -15.09
C GLY A 136 -8.55 -7.00 -15.84
N ASP A 137 -9.08 -5.96 -15.20
CA ASP A 137 -9.14 -4.59 -15.74
C ASP A 137 -8.27 -3.60 -14.95
N TYR A 138 -8.07 -3.86 -13.66
CA TYR A 138 -7.23 -3.04 -12.79
C TYR A 138 -6.25 -3.93 -12.04
N THR A 139 -5.01 -3.46 -11.85
CA THR A 139 -3.99 -4.20 -11.11
C THR A 139 -4.20 -4.04 -9.62
N ILE A 140 -4.34 -5.18 -8.91
CA ILE A 140 -4.26 -5.26 -7.46
C ILE A 140 -2.81 -5.50 -7.06
N PHE A 141 -2.25 -4.64 -6.19
CA PHE A 141 -0.85 -4.74 -5.76
C PHE A 141 -0.68 -4.85 -4.24
N GLY A 142 -1.79 -4.85 -3.49
CA GLY A 142 -1.73 -5.00 -2.05
C GLY A 142 -3.05 -5.43 -1.41
N GLN A 143 -3.00 -5.70 -0.09
CA GLN A 143 -4.14 -6.08 0.73
C GLN A 143 -4.03 -5.44 2.11
N VAL A 144 -5.02 -4.69 2.51
CA VAL A 144 -5.14 -4.15 3.88
C VAL A 144 -5.31 -5.30 4.86
N PHE A 145 -4.49 -5.32 5.90
CA PHE A 145 -4.60 -6.25 7.02
C PHE A 145 -4.89 -5.56 8.36
N LYS A 146 -4.76 -4.22 8.41
CA LYS A 146 -5.12 -3.41 9.57
C LYS A 146 -5.67 -2.06 9.11
N GLY A 147 -6.75 -1.59 9.75
CA GLY A 147 -7.28 -0.24 9.51
C GLY A 147 -8.46 -0.18 8.53
N MET A 148 -9.17 -1.27 8.23
CA MET A 148 -10.38 -1.20 7.41
C MET A 148 -11.50 -0.35 8.05
N ASN A 149 -11.56 -0.25 9.38
CA ASN A 149 -12.43 0.69 10.07
C ASN A 149 -12.08 2.17 9.76
N VAL A 150 -10.81 2.47 9.50
CA VAL A 150 -10.37 3.79 9.04
C VAL A 150 -10.83 4.04 7.61
N VAL A 151 -10.74 3.03 6.73
CA VAL A 151 -11.28 3.11 5.37
C VAL A 151 -12.80 3.35 5.39
N ASP A 152 -13.54 2.65 6.27
CA ASP A 152 -14.98 2.85 6.47
C ASP A 152 -15.29 4.29 6.92
N ALA A 153 -14.48 4.86 7.82
CA ALA A 153 -14.62 6.25 8.26
C ALA A 153 -14.33 7.25 7.13
N ILE A 154 -13.35 6.95 6.27
CA ILE A 154 -12.99 7.77 5.11
C ILE A 154 -14.16 7.83 4.10
N VAL A 155 -14.75 6.70 3.74
CA VAL A 155 -15.86 6.69 2.75
C VAL A 155 -17.19 7.19 3.31
N SER A 156 -17.29 7.42 4.63
CA SER A 156 -18.49 7.91 5.31
C SER A 156 -18.54 9.42 5.47
N VAL A 157 -17.53 10.15 5.01
CA VAL A 157 -17.52 11.62 5.08
C VAL A 157 -18.49 12.26 4.10
N LYS A 158 -18.84 13.52 4.32
CA LYS A 158 -19.62 14.30 3.35
C LYS A 158 -18.78 14.57 2.10
N ILE A 159 -19.37 14.37 0.94
CA ILE A 159 -18.77 14.52 -0.38
C ILE A 159 -19.51 15.57 -1.20
N ASP A 160 -18.85 16.07 -2.23
CA ASP A 160 -19.45 16.92 -3.27
C ASP A 160 -20.03 16.08 -4.43
N SER A 161 -20.43 16.74 -5.50
CA SER A 161 -21.01 16.10 -6.70
C SER A 161 -20.01 15.28 -7.52
N THR A 162 -18.72 15.34 -7.20
CA THR A 162 -17.63 14.58 -7.85
C THR A 162 -17.12 13.43 -6.97
N ASP A 163 -17.82 13.12 -5.88
CA ASP A 163 -17.43 12.16 -4.85
C ASP A 163 -16.19 12.59 -4.05
N ALA A 164 -15.76 13.86 -4.13
CA ALA A 164 -14.61 14.36 -3.37
C ALA A 164 -15.05 14.75 -1.93
N PRO A 165 -14.24 14.41 -0.90
CA PRO A 165 -14.51 14.84 0.47
C PRO A 165 -14.60 16.35 0.60
N LEU A 166 -15.69 16.89 1.20
CA LEU A 166 -15.83 18.33 1.44
C LEU A 166 -14.74 18.90 2.37
N THR A 167 -14.24 18.07 3.28
CA THR A 167 -13.06 18.38 4.09
C THR A 167 -11.93 17.47 3.62
N PRO A 168 -10.82 18.02 3.10
CA PRO A 168 -9.71 17.22 2.58
C PRO A 168 -9.15 16.25 3.62
N ILE A 169 -9.03 14.97 3.26
CA ILE A 169 -8.39 13.93 4.07
C ILE A 169 -6.96 13.74 3.54
N LYS A 170 -5.99 14.32 4.24
CA LYS A 170 -4.59 14.31 3.83
C LYS A 170 -3.99 12.90 3.91
N LEU A 171 -3.06 12.64 3.01
CA LEU A 171 -2.24 11.43 2.96
C LEU A 171 -0.87 11.68 3.62
N ASP A 172 -0.44 10.74 4.44
CA ASP A 172 0.94 10.54 4.88
C ASP A 172 1.26 9.07 4.57
N VAL A 173 1.92 8.84 3.41
CA VAL A 173 2.15 7.50 2.87
C VAL A 173 3.61 7.10 3.05
N ASN A 174 3.82 5.99 3.73
CA ASN A 174 5.13 5.47 4.06
C ASN A 174 5.29 4.00 3.67
N VAL A 175 6.53 3.54 3.61
CA VAL A 175 6.87 2.10 3.61
C VAL A 175 7.67 1.81 4.87
N ILE A 176 7.10 0.99 5.74
CA ILE A 176 7.74 0.55 6.98
C ILE A 176 8.26 -0.88 6.85
N GLN A 177 9.36 -1.17 7.53
CA GLN A 177 9.95 -2.51 7.55
C GLN A 177 9.51 -3.24 8.82
N LEU A 178 8.79 -4.36 8.67
CA LEU A 178 8.31 -5.16 9.80
C LEU A 178 8.88 -6.58 9.75
N THR A 179 9.27 -7.09 10.91
CA THR A 179 9.62 -8.51 11.06
C THR A 179 8.37 -9.39 11.02
N ALA A 180 8.51 -10.70 10.80
CA ALA A 180 7.39 -11.65 10.85
C ALA A 180 6.61 -11.57 12.18
N LYS A 181 7.33 -11.41 13.30
CA LYS A 181 6.73 -11.24 14.63
C LYS A 181 5.86 -9.97 14.69
N GLN A 182 6.39 -8.82 14.26
CA GLN A 182 5.67 -7.55 14.24
C GLN A 182 4.45 -7.56 13.32
N LEU A 183 4.55 -8.23 12.17
CA LEU A 183 3.41 -8.42 11.26
C LEU A 183 2.28 -9.18 11.96
N LYS A 184 2.60 -10.30 12.61
CA LYS A 184 1.63 -11.10 13.37
C LYS A 184 0.98 -10.32 14.51
N GLU A 185 1.76 -9.56 15.28
CA GLU A 185 1.27 -8.68 16.35
C GLU A 185 0.33 -7.59 15.83
N LYS A 186 0.48 -7.16 14.59
CA LYS A 186 -0.38 -6.16 13.92
C LYS A 186 -1.59 -6.78 13.19
N GLY A 187 -1.78 -8.09 13.27
CA GLY A 187 -2.94 -8.79 12.70
C GLY A 187 -2.75 -9.36 11.30
N PHE A 188 -1.52 -9.41 10.78
CA PHE A 188 -1.23 -10.11 9.53
C PHE A 188 -1.32 -11.63 9.74
N THR A 189 -2.14 -12.32 8.92
CA THR A 189 -2.48 -13.74 9.11
C THR A 189 -1.96 -14.67 8.01
N LYS A 190 -1.41 -14.13 6.91
CA LYS A 190 -0.85 -14.98 5.85
C LYS A 190 0.49 -15.58 6.29
N GLU A 191 0.82 -16.76 5.78
CA GLU A 191 2.17 -17.33 5.86
C GLU A 191 3.15 -16.48 5.03
N LEU A 192 4.40 -16.35 5.53
CA LEU A 192 5.47 -15.53 4.96
C LEU A 192 6.52 -16.40 4.28
#